data_1de5e835fb08807275fc2f9bfb203bd7
#
_entry.id   1de5e835fb08807275fc2f9bfb203bd7
#
_cell.length_a   1.000
_cell.length_b   1.000
_cell.length_c   1.000
_cell.angle_alpha   90.00
_cell.angle_beta   90.00
_cell.angle_gamma   90.00
#
_symmetry.space_group_name_H-M   'P 1'
#
loop_
_entity.id
_entity.type
_entity.pdbx_description
1 polymer ?
#
loop_
_entity_poly.entity_id
_entity_poly.type
_entity_poly.pdbx_seq_one_letter_code
_entity_poly.pdbx_strand_id
1 'polypeptide(L)'
;MRKFLLRATCALALSAIAGQALAAPAMQVLGRDFSFPQPVEGLPAKLSDFKDLQINSFTTSDGVKLAYWEAGKGRPLIFVPGWSANGAEYINVMYLLSQHYRVIVLDPRNQGLSDQVAYGGRIARFSMDLKELTDHLGVKSADYCGWSMGAAVIWGYIDLFGTKGIRKACFVDEPISIYSHQDWTEQQRRDAGGTTTSAERMVAAVTQGGPANSLTTDMKPFERFMLRDSAAFANSEAFAAAVVKTDPDATARVLFDHVTNDWRDVVSHKIDVPVAIFSGEESNNLPSQRWAASVIPGARLYAYTAAEQGDHFLMFKNPVKFTTDLRAFLER
;
A
#
# COMPACT_ATOMS: atom_id res chain seq x y z
N MET A 1 62.05 -7.76 41.90
CA MET A 1 61.39 -6.52 41.53
C MET A 1 61.06 -6.60 40.05
N ARG A 2 59.84 -7.02 39.67
CA ARG A 2 59.36 -7.05 38.26
C ARG A 2 58.33 -5.93 38.11
N LYS A 3 58.60 -4.96 37.26
CA LYS A 3 57.66 -3.86 36.90
C LYS A 3 56.65 -4.36 35.91
N PHE A 4 55.35 -4.30 36.24
CA PHE A 4 54.24 -4.49 35.34
C PHE A 4 53.97 -3.16 34.63
N LEU A 5 54.11 -3.14 33.28
CA LEU A 5 53.62 -2.06 32.44
C LEU A 5 52.15 -2.33 32.09
N LEU A 6 51.23 -1.50 32.55
CA LEU A 6 49.86 -1.45 32.09
C LEU A 6 49.83 -0.74 30.71
N ARG A 7 49.46 -1.45 29.66
CA ARG A 7 49.11 -0.85 28.37
C ARG A 7 47.63 -0.53 28.40
N ALA A 8 47.31 0.76 28.42
CA ALA A 8 45.94 1.23 28.19
C ALA A 8 45.67 1.22 26.69
N THR A 9 44.76 0.35 26.24
CA THR A 9 44.20 0.34 24.88
C THR A 9 43.00 1.29 24.84
N CYS A 10 43.17 2.49 24.26
CA CYS A 10 42.07 3.36 23.88
C CYS A 10 41.33 2.72 22.70
N ALA A 11 40.13 2.18 22.95
CA ALA A 11 39.21 1.83 21.87
C ALA A 11 38.53 3.12 21.41
N LEU A 12 38.90 3.60 20.22
CA LEU A 12 38.12 4.62 19.53
C LEU A 12 36.81 3.95 19.03
N ALA A 13 35.69 4.28 19.65
CA ALA A 13 34.37 3.99 19.10
C ALA A 13 34.15 4.95 17.93
N LEU A 14 34.33 4.46 16.70
CA LEU A 14 33.76 5.12 15.51
C LEU A 14 32.23 4.96 15.57
N SER A 15 31.55 5.99 16.04
CA SER A 15 30.12 6.16 15.80
C SER A 15 29.94 6.44 14.30
N ALA A 16 29.49 5.43 13.56
CA ALA A 16 28.99 5.61 12.20
C ALA A 16 27.77 6.54 12.28
N ILE A 17 27.97 7.80 11.94
CA ILE A 17 26.88 8.72 11.63
C ILE A 17 26.31 8.18 10.31
N ALA A 18 25.23 7.40 10.40
CA ALA A 18 24.41 7.09 9.26
C ALA A 18 23.92 8.43 8.69
N GLY A 19 24.50 8.85 7.57
CA GLY A 19 24.08 10.06 6.88
C GLY A 19 22.62 9.94 6.52
N GLN A 20 21.75 10.70 7.18
CA GLN A 20 20.39 10.89 6.74
C GLN A 20 20.48 11.48 5.33
N ALA A 21 20.03 10.73 4.32
CA ALA A 21 19.86 11.28 3.00
C ALA A 21 18.95 12.50 3.13
N LEU A 22 19.44 13.68 2.71
CA LEU A 22 18.63 14.88 2.73
C LEU A 22 17.41 14.66 1.83
N ALA A 23 16.24 14.95 2.38
CA ALA A 23 14.98 14.91 1.64
C ALA A 23 15.09 15.75 0.36
N ALA A 24 14.81 15.16 -0.80
CA ALA A 24 14.96 15.81 -2.07
C ALA A 24 13.59 16.15 -2.68
N PRO A 25 13.38 17.42 -3.14
CA PRO A 25 12.16 17.78 -3.86
C PRO A 25 11.92 16.84 -5.04
N ALA A 26 10.67 16.40 -5.24
CA ALA A 26 10.32 15.45 -6.30
C ALA A 26 10.73 15.97 -7.69
N MET A 27 10.57 17.25 -7.97
CA MET A 27 11.02 17.88 -9.20
C MET A 27 12.52 17.69 -9.47
N GLN A 28 13.34 17.74 -8.41
CA GLN A 28 14.79 17.53 -8.52
C GLN A 28 15.11 16.06 -8.81
N VAL A 29 14.43 15.12 -8.13
CA VAL A 29 14.64 13.68 -8.31
C VAL A 29 14.20 13.24 -9.71
N LEU A 30 13.05 13.74 -10.17
CA LEU A 30 12.45 13.36 -11.46
C LEU A 30 13.04 14.13 -12.65
N GLY A 31 13.77 15.24 -12.41
CA GLY A 31 14.46 16.02 -13.44
C GLY A 31 13.56 16.80 -14.40
N ARG A 32 12.25 16.86 -14.13
CA ARG A 32 11.29 17.55 -15.00
C ARG A 32 10.01 17.96 -14.27
N ASP A 33 9.34 18.99 -14.77
CA ASP A 33 7.95 19.29 -14.44
C ASP A 33 7.02 18.45 -15.31
N PHE A 34 6.03 17.82 -14.72
CA PHE A 34 5.04 17.00 -15.40
C PHE A 34 3.72 17.78 -15.48
N SER A 35 3.13 17.88 -16.68
CA SER A 35 1.79 18.43 -16.86
C SER A 35 0.77 17.30 -16.90
N PHE A 36 -0.20 17.34 -16.01
CA PHE A 36 -1.27 16.35 -15.98
C PHE A 36 -2.19 16.53 -17.19
N PRO A 37 -2.49 15.45 -17.95
CA PRO A 37 -3.14 15.60 -19.26
C PRO A 37 -4.59 16.08 -19.19
N GLN A 38 -5.28 15.87 -18.07
CA GLN A 38 -6.69 16.24 -17.94
C GLN A 38 -6.90 17.20 -16.77
N PRO A 39 -7.64 18.31 -16.99
CA PRO A 39 -8.01 19.21 -15.90
C PRO A 39 -9.03 18.52 -14.97
N VAL A 40 -8.72 18.45 -13.68
CA VAL A 40 -9.62 17.96 -12.64
C VAL A 40 -9.66 19.03 -11.55
N GLU A 41 -10.86 19.49 -11.23
CA GLU A 41 -11.05 20.54 -10.22
C GLU A 41 -10.50 20.08 -8.85
N GLY A 42 -9.74 20.94 -8.20
CA GLY A 42 -9.13 20.67 -6.89
C GLY A 42 -7.86 19.82 -6.93
N LEU A 43 -7.41 19.37 -8.12
CA LEU A 43 -6.16 18.62 -8.30
C LEU A 43 -5.11 19.48 -9.03
N PRO A 44 -3.80 19.17 -8.88
CA PRO A 44 -2.75 19.96 -9.53
C PRO A 44 -2.79 19.81 -11.07
N ALA A 45 -2.53 20.90 -11.77
CA ALA A 45 -2.36 20.89 -13.23
C ALA A 45 -0.94 20.49 -13.63
N LYS A 46 0.04 20.74 -12.77
CA LYS A 46 1.46 20.42 -12.96
C LYS A 46 2.06 19.88 -11.67
N LEU A 47 3.15 19.12 -11.81
CA LEU A 47 3.90 18.64 -10.64
C LEU A 47 4.42 19.81 -9.78
N SER A 48 4.83 20.91 -10.38
CA SER A 48 5.24 22.14 -9.71
C SER A 48 4.17 22.78 -8.83
N ASP A 49 2.90 22.47 -9.02
CA ASP A 49 1.82 22.90 -8.14
C ASP A 49 1.86 22.17 -6.78
N PHE A 50 2.53 21.03 -6.72
CA PHE A 50 2.71 20.24 -5.50
C PHE A 50 4.10 20.48 -4.87
N LYS A 51 4.30 21.67 -4.29
CA LYS A 51 5.61 22.18 -3.85
C LYS A 51 6.28 21.37 -2.74
N ASP A 52 5.49 20.76 -1.85
CA ASP A 52 6.00 20.05 -0.67
C ASP A 52 6.28 18.58 -0.95
N LEU A 53 6.09 18.10 -2.19
CA LEU A 53 6.34 16.71 -2.54
C LEU A 53 7.84 16.41 -2.58
N GLN A 54 8.23 15.36 -1.85
CA GLN A 54 9.60 14.87 -1.77
C GLN A 54 9.65 13.39 -2.12
N ILE A 55 10.77 12.94 -2.67
CA ILE A 55 11.08 11.54 -2.91
C ILE A 55 12.37 11.22 -2.17
N ASN A 56 12.27 10.27 -1.26
CA ASN A 56 13.35 9.87 -0.35
C ASN A 56 13.64 8.39 -0.48
N SER A 57 14.67 7.90 0.17
CA SER A 57 14.99 6.48 0.21
C SER A 57 15.69 6.09 1.51
N PHE A 58 15.58 4.81 1.86
CA PHE A 58 16.32 4.18 2.95
C PHE A 58 16.79 2.79 2.52
N THR A 59 17.74 2.22 3.25
CA THR A 59 18.22 0.87 2.98
C THR A 59 17.72 -0.06 4.07
N THR A 60 17.10 -1.15 3.66
CA THR A 60 16.60 -2.20 4.56
C THR A 60 17.72 -3.04 5.15
N SER A 61 17.41 -3.81 6.21
CA SER A 61 18.38 -4.70 6.87
C SER A 61 18.93 -5.80 5.96
N ASP A 62 18.23 -6.16 4.88
CA ASP A 62 18.68 -7.10 3.86
C ASP A 62 19.35 -6.40 2.64
N GLY A 63 19.66 -5.10 2.77
CA GLY A 63 20.47 -4.36 1.80
C GLY A 63 19.72 -3.79 0.60
N VAL A 64 18.39 -3.82 0.58
CA VAL A 64 17.57 -3.28 -0.51
C VAL A 64 17.28 -1.80 -0.26
N LYS A 65 17.53 -0.95 -1.25
CA LYS A 65 17.16 0.47 -1.18
C LYS A 65 15.71 0.64 -1.60
N LEU A 66 14.89 1.11 -0.66
CA LEU A 66 13.49 1.40 -0.90
C LEU A 66 13.26 2.90 -0.98
N ALA A 67 12.44 3.31 -1.96
CA ALA A 67 11.99 4.68 -2.10
C ALA A 67 10.67 4.89 -1.33
N TYR A 68 10.44 6.13 -0.93
CA TYR A 68 9.15 6.57 -0.42
C TYR A 68 8.89 8.03 -0.80
N TRP A 69 7.63 8.31 -1.03
CA TRP A 69 7.13 9.64 -1.36
C TRP A 69 6.58 10.28 -0.10
N GLU A 70 6.85 11.56 0.10
CA GLU A 70 6.43 12.26 1.31
C GLU A 70 5.95 13.66 0.99
N ALA A 71 4.86 14.09 1.63
CA ALA A 71 4.36 15.45 1.51
C ALA A 71 3.59 15.88 2.77
N GLY A 72 3.57 17.19 3.02
CA GLY A 72 2.85 17.78 4.13
C GLY A 72 3.55 17.64 5.48
N LYS A 73 2.83 18.00 6.53
CA LYS A 73 3.31 18.02 7.92
C LYS A 73 2.22 17.53 8.89
N GLY A 74 2.62 17.27 10.12
CA GLY A 74 1.69 16.88 11.18
C GLY A 74 1.69 15.38 11.43
N ARG A 75 0.50 14.82 11.70
CA ARG A 75 0.34 13.40 12.03
C ARG A 75 0.69 12.52 10.83
N PRO A 76 1.56 11.51 11.01
CA PRO A 76 1.92 10.61 9.94
C PRO A 76 0.72 9.78 9.46
N LEU A 77 0.54 9.72 8.16
CA LEU A 77 -0.39 8.85 7.46
C LEU A 77 0.39 8.08 6.40
N ILE A 78 0.54 6.78 6.60
CA ILE A 78 1.37 5.90 5.78
C ILE A 78 0.47 5.09 4.85
N PHE A 79 0.68 5.24 3.56
CA PHE A 79 0.04 4.42 2.53
C PHE A 79 0.95 3.28 2.10
N VAL A 80 0.36 2.11 1.95
CA VAL A 80 1.00 0.92 1.39
C VAL A 80 0.28 0.56 0.09
N PRO A 81 0.97 0.69 -1.07
CA PRO A 81 0.40 0.40 -2.37
C PRO A 81 0.06 -1.07 -2.58
N GLY A 82 -0.86 -1.30 -3.51
CA GLY A 82 -1.19 -2.62 -4.02
C GLY A 82 -0.09 -3.22 -4.90
N TRP A 83 -0.37 -4.38 -5.46
CA TRP A 83 0.53 -5.03 -6.40
C TRP A 83 0.77 -4.17 -7.64
N SER A 84 2.02 -4.06 -8.04
CA SER A 84 2.50 -3.25 -9.18
C SER A 84 2.28 -1.73 -9.05
N ALA A 85 1.65 -1.26 -7.97
CA ALA A 85 1.43 0.16 -7.71
C ALA A 85 2.61 0.81 -6.98
N ASN A 86 2.65 2.12 -6.99
CA ASN A 86 3.76 2.92 -6.45
C ASN A 86 3.31 4.34 -6.06
N GLY A 87 4.18 5.10 -5.42
CA GLY A 87 3.86 6.44 -4.92
C GLY A 87 3.45 7.45 -5.99
N ALA A 88 3.88 7.29 -7.24
CA ALA A 88 3.45 8.18 -8.31
C ALA A 88 1.95 8.08 -8.61
N GLU A 89 1.37 6.88 -8.49
CA GLU A 89 -0.08 6.70 -8.67
C GLU A 89 -0.89 7.40 -7.58
N TYR A 90 -0.31 7.59 -6.39
CA TYR A 90 -0.95 8.26 -5.25
C TYR A 90 -0.91 9.78 -5.32
N ILE A 91 -0.39 10.37 -6.39
CA ILE A 91 -0.13 11.82 -6.49
C ILE A 91 -1.34 12.68 -6.09
N ASN A 92 -2.54 12.33 -6.54
CA ASN A 92 -3.76 13.07 -6.24
C ASN A 92 -4.19 12.91 -4.77
N VAL A 93 -4.12 11.70 -4.23
CA VAL A 93 -4.44 11.40 -2.84
C VAL A 93 -3.47 12.12 -1.90
N MET A 94 -2.17 12.08 -2.23
CA MET A 94 -1.14 12.79 -1.48
C MET A 94 -1.36 14.30 -1.51
N TYR A 95 -1.66 14.87 -2.67
CA TYR A 95 -1.92 16.30 -2.82
C TYR A 95 -3.05 16.79 -1.90
N LEU A 96 -4.18 16.06 -1.90
CA LEU A 96 -5.35 16.40 -1.11
C LEU A 96 -5.13 16.24 0.41
N LEU A 97 -4.39 15.20 0.83
CA LEU A 97 -4.18 14.89 2.23
C LEU A 97 -3.01 15.63 2.86
N SER A 98 -2.01 16.03 2.08
CA SER A 98 -0.79 16.69 2.57
C SER A 98 -1.04 18.03 3.26
N GLN A 99 -2.20 18.65 3.01
CA GLN A 99 -2.62 19.87 3.68
C GLN A 99 -2.95 19.64 5.17
N HIS A 100 -3.18 18.39 5.59
CA HIS A 100 -3.65 18.02 6.93
C HIS A 100 -2.77 17.00 7.63
N TYR A 101 -2.00 16.21 6.87
CA TYR A 101 -1.17 15.11 7.37
C TYR A 101 0.23 15.16 6.77
N ARG A 102 1.17 14.54 7.46
CA ARG A 102 2.42 14.09 6.88
C ARG A 102 2.13 12.79 6.15
N VAL A 103 1.87 12.88 4.85
CA VAL A 103 1.52 11.72 4.01
C VAL A 103 2.79 11.06 3.51
N ILE A 104 2.88 9.75 3.70
CA ILE A 104 4.03 8.94 3.30
C ILE A 104 3.49 7.77 2.47
N VAL A 105 4.04 7.56 1.28
CA VAL A 105 3.71 6.41 0.42
C VAL A 105 4.99 5.62 0.16
N LEU A 106 5.03 4.37 0.61
CA LEU A 106 6.15 3.46 0.35
C LEU A 106 6.09 2.97 -1.10
N ASP A 107 7.21 3.00 -1.82
CA ASP A 107 7.37 2.16 -3.00
C ASP A 107 7.84 0.78 -2.52
N PRO A 108 7.02 -0.28 -2.61
CA PRO A 108 7.46 -1.61 -2.19
C PRO A 108 8.66 -2.09 -3.01
N ARG A 109 9.43 -3.05 -2.49
CA ARG A 109 10.52 -3.67 -3.27
C ARG A 109 10.00 -4.19 -4.61
N ASN A 110 10.78 -4.04 -5.66
CA ASN A 110 10.42 -4.36 -7.05
C ASN A 110 9.31 -3.47 -7.65
N GLN A 111 8.86 -2.43 -6.96
CA GLN A 111 7.84 -1.50 -7.45
C GLN A 111 8.33 -0.06 -7.36
N GLY A 112 7.78 0.82 -8.20
CA GLY A 112 8.10 2.24 -8.16
C GLY A 112 9.56 2.56 -8.41
N LEU A 113 10.13 3.39 -7.55
CA LEU A 113 11.53 3.82 -7.58
C LEU A 113 12.42 2.99 -6.64
N SER A 114 11.88 1.95 -6.02
CA SER A 114 12.64 1.02 -5.18
C SER A 114 13.48 0.05 -6.01
N ASP A 115 14.55 -0.48 -5.38
CA ASP A 115 15.41 -1.46 -6.03
C ASP A 115 14.65 -2.72 -6.46
N GLN A 116 15.08 -3.26 -7.59
CA GLN A 116 14.63 -4.53 -8.13
C GLN A 116 15.58 -5.64 -7.70
N VAL A 117 15.05 -6.65 -7.01
CA VAL A 117 15.82 -7.77 -6.46
C VAL A 117 15.10 -9.10 -6.69
N ALA A 118 15.89 -10.18 -6.84
CA ALA A 118 15.36 -11.50 -7.09
C ALA A 118 14.86 -12.23 -5.83
N TYR A 119 14.92 -11.59 -4.67
CA TYR A 119 14.57 -12.19 -3.38
C TYR A 119 13.58 -11.32 -2.60
N GLY A 120 13.01 -11.88 -1.52
CA GLY A 120 12.11 -11.14 -0.64
C GLY A 120 10.68 -10.95 -1.21
N GLY A 121 10.30 -11.62 -2.30
CA GLY A 121 8.95 -11.58 -2.85
C GLY A 121 7.94 -12.34 -1.98
N ARG A 122 7.69 -11.86 -0.76
CA ARG A 122 6.75 -12.42 0.22
C ARG A 122 6.09 -11.31 1.02
N ILE A 123 4.83 -11.46 1.36
CA ILE A 123 4.09 -10.46 2.17
C ILE A 123 4.78 -10.21 3.52
N ALA A 124 5.28 -11.26 4.18
CA ALA A 124 6.02 -11.11 5.43
C ALA A 124 7.28 -10.23 5.29
N ARG A 125 7.99 -10.27 4.14
CA ARG A 125 9.13 -9.37 3.89
C ARG A 125 8.67 -7.94 3.61
N PHE A 126 7.58 -7.76 2.88
CA PHE A 126 6.99 -6.43 2.65
C PHE A 126 6.50 -5.80 3.96
N SER A 127 5.95 -6.62 4.87
CA SER A 127 5.58 -6.18 6.22
C SER A 127 6.81 -5.75 7.05
N MET A 128 7.94 -6.45 6.91
CA MET A 128 9.21 -6.04 7.50
C MET A 128 9.73 -4.75 6.87
N ASP A 129 9.62 -4.57 5.55
CA ASP A 129 9.99 -3.34 4.86
C ASP A 129 9.20 -2.12 5.38
N LEU A 130 7.90 -2.32 5.62
CA LEU A 130 7.05 -1.31 6.25
C LEU A 130 7.51 -0.99 7.68
N LYS A 131 7.86 -2.02 8.46
CA LYS A 131 8.42 -1.85 9.81
C LYS A 131 9.72 -1.04 9.78
N GLU A 132 10.63 -1.39 8.88
CA GLU A 132 11.92 -0.72 8.74
C GLU A 132 11.77 0.73 8.24
N LEU A 133 10.76 1.01 7.37
CA LEU A 133 10.41 2.38 7.02
C LEU A 133 10.00 3.20 8.25
N THR A 134 9.11 2.66 9.08
CA THR A 134 8.64 3.39 10.28
C THR A 134 9.76 3.63 11.29
N ASP A 135 10.67 2.67 11.43
CA ASP A 135 11.86 2.81 12.27
C ASP A 135 12.82 3.87 11.71
N HIS A 136 13.07 3.84 10.41
CA HIS A 136 13.89 4.84 9.70
C HIS A 136 13.34 6.26 9.89
N LEU A 137 12.03 6.43 9.80
CA LEU A 137 11.36 7.71 9.97
C LEU A 137 11.24 8.16 11.44
N GLY A 138 11.59 7.29 12.39
CA GLY A 138 11.39 7.54 13.82
C GLY A 138 9.92 7.68 14.22
N VAL A 139 9.01 7.11 13.44
CA VAL A 139 7.57 7.22 13.64
C VAL A 139 7.13 6.23 14.72
N LYS A 140 6.70 6.74 15.87
CA LYS A 140 6.23 5.92 17.00
C LYS A 140 4.74 5.59 16.93
N SER A 141 3.97 6.43 16.23
CA SER A 141 2.52 6.24 16.05
C SER A 141 2.09 6.91 14.73
N ALA A 142 1.34 6.19 13.92
CA ALA A 142 0.83 6.65 12.63
C ALA A 142 -0.56 6.08 12.35
N ASP A 143 -1.23 6.68 11.36
CA ASP A 143 -2.35 6.07 10.67
C ASP A 143 -1.81 5.28 9.47
N TYR A 144 -2.39 4.11 9.19
CA TYR A 144 -1.97 3.25 8.08
C TYR A 144 -3.13 3.04 7.12
N CYS A 145 -2.86 3.13 5.84
CA CYS A 145 -3.84 2.87 4.79
C CYS A 145 -3.24 1.94 3.73
N GLY A 146 -3.80 0.75 3.58
CA GLY A 146 -3.38 -0.23 2.56
C GLY A 146 -4.46 -0.37 1.48
N TRP A 147 -4.05 -0.29 0.23
CA TRP A 147 -4.90 -0.60 -0.91
C TRP A 147 -4.52 -1.94 -1.52
N SER A 148 -5.53 -2.80 -1.80
CA SER A 148 -5.29 -4.10 -2.43
C SER A 148 -4.21 -4.87 -1.65
N MET A 149 -3.22 -5.49 -2.28
CA MET A 149 -2.09 -6.16 -1.62
C MET A 149 -1.48 -5.35 -0.47
N GLY A 150 -1.55 -4.02 -0.51
CA GLY A 150 -1.07 -3.16 0.58
C GLY A 150 -1.83 -3.37 1.89
N ALA A 151 -3.12 -3.73 1.84
CA ALA A 151 -3.86 -4.13 3.04
C ALA A 151 -3.33 -5.46 3.60
N ALA A 152 -3.05 -6.44 2.74
CA ALA A 152 -2.43 -7.71 3.14
C ALA A 152 -1.04 -7.48 3.78
N VAL A 153 -0.26 -6.53 3.29
CA VAL A 153 1.03 -6.14 3.92
C VAL A 153 0.81 -5.57 5.33
N ILE A 154 -0.24 -4.77 5.55
CA ILE A 154 -0.57 -4.25 6.89
C ILE A 154 -1.08 -5.38 7.79
N TRP A 155 -1.88 -6.33 7.29
CA TRP A 155 -2.29 -7.50 8.05
C TRP A 155 -1.08 -8.36 8.46
N GLY A 156 -0.14 -8.60 7.53
CA GLY A 156 1.13 -9.26 7.86
C GLY A 156 1.98 -8.48 8.87
N TYR A 157 1.96 -7.15 8.81
CA TYR A 157 2.60 -6.31 9.83
C TYR A 157 1.95 -6.52 11.21
N ILE A 158 0.61 -6.52 11.28
CA ILE A 158 -0.13 -6.74 12.53
C ILE A 158 0.12 -8.15 13.06
N ASP A 159 0.17 -9.15 12.18
CA ASP A 159 0.48 -10.54 12.56
C ASP A 159 1.83 -10.68 13.23
N LEU A 160 2.86 -10.03 12.67
CA LEU A 160 4.26 -10.14 13.11
C LEU A 160 4.60 -9.22 14.29
N PHE A 161 4.02 -8.02 14.34
CA PHE A 161 4.45 -6.96 15.28
C PHE A 161 3.33 -6.43 16.17
N GLY A 162 2.08 -6.88 15.96
CA GLY A 162 0.91 -6.35 16.65
C GLY A 162 0.52 -4.95 16.17
N THR A 163 -0.42 -4.35 16.88
CA THR A 163 -1.00 -3.04 16.56
C THR A 163 -0.32 -1.86 17.26
N LYS A 164 0.69 -2.14 18.10
CA LYS A 164 1.40 -1.08 18.82
C LYS A 164 2.06 -0.10 17.82
N GLY A 165 1.66 1.17 17.90
CA GLY A 165 2.12 2.21 16.97
C GLY A 165 1.15 2.45 15.80
N ILE A 166 0.15 1.61 15.60
CA ILE A 166 -0.97 1.88 14.70
C ILE A 166 -2.04 2.63 15.48
N ARG A 167 -2.33 3.87 15.09
CA ARG A 167 -3.39 4.66 15.71
C ARG A 167 -4.76 4.31 15.13
N LYS A 168 -4.83 4.25 13.82
CA LYS A 168 -5.99 3.81 13.03
C LYS A 168 -5.51 3.11 11.78
N ALA A 169 -6.29 2.16 11.30
CA ALA A 169 -6.03 1.48 10.04
C ALA A 169 -7.14 1.72 9.01
N CYS A 170 -6.76 1.72 7.75
CA CYS A 170 -7.66 1.82 6.62
C CYS A 170 -7.31 0.72 5.63
N PHE A 171 -8.30 -0.05 5.21
CA PHE A 171 -8.16 -1.11 4.20
C PHE A 171 -9.04 -0.77 3.01
N VAL A 172 -8.44 -0.76 1.82
CA VAL A 172 -9.13 -0.39 0.59
C VAL A 172 -9.15 -1.59 -0.34
N ASP A 173 -10.32 -2.20 -0.43
CA ASP A 173 -10.75 -3.18 -1.41
C ASP A 173 -9.81 -4.38 -1.61
N GLU A 174 -9.42 -5.04 -0.53
CA GLU A 174 -8.62 -6.26 -0.56
C GLU A 174 -9.41 -7.47 -0.03
N PRO A 175 -9.51 -8.58 -0.80
CA PRO A 175 -10.11 -9.80 -0.28
C PRO A 175 -9.28 -10.38 0.87
N ILE A 176 -9.94 -10.98 1.85
CA ILE A 176 -9.26 -11.53 3.02
C ILE A 176 -8.43 -12.77 2.66
N SER A 177 -8.82 -13.47 1.60
CA SER A 177 -8.04 -14.51 0.93
C SER A 177 -8.44 -14.58 -0.52
N ILE A 178 -7.49 -14.49 -1.44
CA ILE A 178 -7.74 -14.67 -2.87
C ILE A 178 -7.92 -16.15 -3.20
N TYR A 179 -7.12 -17.01 -2.57
CA TYR A 179 -7.22 -18.46 -2.71
C TYR A 179 -8.40 -19.01 -1.91
N SER A 180 -9.18 -19.87 -2.54
CA SER A 180 -10.31 -20.56 -1.93
C SER A 180 -9.97 -22.03 -1.72
N HIS A 181 -9.86 -22.45 -0.47
CA HIS A 181 -9.62 -23.87 -0.15
C HIS A 181 -10.80 -24.74 -0.58
N GLN A 182 -10.51 -25.97 -0.98
CA GLN A 182 -11.53 -26.87 -1.53
C GLN A 182 -12.55 -27.32 -0.48
N ASP A 183 -12.14 -27.39 0.79
CA ASP A 183 -12.95 -27.76 1.93
C ASP A 183 -13.81 -26.62 2.50
N TRP A 184 -13.67 -25.41 1.97
CA TRP A 184 -14.49 -24.29 2.43
C TRP A 184 -15.93 -24.42 1.95
N THR A 185 -16.85 -24.10 2.85
CA THR A 185 -18.26 -23.85 2.49
C THR A 185 -18.37 -22.65 1.57
N GLU A 186 -19.46 -22.54 0.87
CA GLU A 186 -19.74 -21.36 0.02
C GLU A 186 -19.79 -20.06 0.83
N GLN A 187 -20.29 -20.11 2.07
CA GLN A 187 -20.27 -18.95 2.96
C GLN A 187 -18.84 -18.54 3.31
N GLN A 188 -17.96 -19.48 3.67
CA GLN A 188 -16.55 -19.19 3.97
C GLN A 188 -15.82 -18.61 2.76
N ARG A 189 -16.15 -19.07 1.53
CA ARG A 189 -15.59 -18.50 0.30
C ARG A 189 -16.03 -17.05 0.11
N ARG A 190 -17.31 -16.74 0.32
CA ARG A 190 -17.82 -15.37 0.23
C ARG A 190 -17.19 -14.48 1.28
N ASP A 191 -17.09 -14.93 2.53
CA ASP A 191 -16.55 -14.18 3.65
C ASP A 191 -15.05 -13.88 3.47
N ALA A 192 -14.30 -14.84 2.94
CA ALA A 192 -12.89 -14.64 2.62
C ALA A 192 -12.66 -13.81 1.34
N GLY A 193 -13.65 -13.81 0.42
CA GLY A 193 -13.50 -13.23 -0.91
C GLY A 193 -12.77 -14.16 -1.88
N GLY A 194 -12.67 -15.46 -1.55
CA GLY A 194 -11.94 -16.46 -2.33
C GLY A 194 -12.40 -16.56 -3.78
N THR A 195 -11.56 -16.14 -4.70
CA THR A 195 -11.89 -16.01 -6.12
C THR A 195 -11.30 -17.14 -6.98
N THR A 196 -10.36 -17.91 -6.43
CA THR A 196 -9.69 -18.99 -7.16
C THR A 196 -9.38 -20.18 -6.27
N THR A 197 -9.46 -21.39 -6.85
CA THR A 197 -8.94 -22.62 -6.24
C THR A 197 -7.57 -23.02 -6.83
N SER A 198 -6.99 -22.17 -7.68
CA SER A 198 -5.66 -22.38 -8.27
C SER A 198 -4.87 -21.09 -8.24
N ALA A 199 -3.88 -21.04 -7.36
CA ALA A 199 -2.97 -19.92 -7.25
C ALA A 199 -2.20 -19.69 -8.55
N GLU A 200 -1.78 -20.77 -9.23
CA GLU A 200 -1.06 -20.70 -10.50
C GLU A 200 -1.89 -20.02 -11.59
N ARG A 201 -3.18 -20.37 -11.69
CA ARG A 201 -4.07 -19.74 -12.68
C ARG A 201 -4.31 -18.26 -12.36
N MET A 202 -4.45 -17.91 -11.09
CA MET A 202 -4.63 -16.52 -10.69
C MET A 202 -3.37 -15.70 -11.02
N VAL A 203 -2.21 -16.20 -10.67
CA VAL A 203 -0.94 -15.53 -11.00
C VAL A 203 -0.80 -15.36 -12.51
N ALA A 204 -1.07 -16.42 -13.29
CA ALA A 204 -1.03 -16.35 -14.75
C ALA A 204 -2.04 -15.34 -15.31
N ALA A 205 -3.27 -15.29 -14.81
CA ALA A 205 -4.28 -14.34 -15.25
C ALA A 205 -3.84 -12.88 -15.04
N VAL A 206 -3.24 -12.59 -13.88
CA VAL A 206 -2.80 -11.23 -13.54
C VAL A 206 -1.53 -10.83 -14.29
N THR A 207 -0.60 -11.76 -14.53
CA THR A 207 0.69 -11.45 -15.15
C THR A 207 0.68 -11.57 -16.68
N GLN A 208 -0.19 -12.40 -17.26
CA GLN A 208 -0.21 -12.72 -18.68
C GLN A 208 -1.44 -12.17 -19.42
N GLY A 209 -2.33 -11.48 -18.70
CA GLY A 209 -3.53 -10.88 -19.31
C GLY A 209 -4.54 -11.91 -19.81
N GLY A 210 -4.70 -13.02 -19.11
CA GLY A 210 -5.75 -14.01 -19.39
C GLY A 210 -7.04 -13.73 -18.65
N PRO A 211 -8.18 -14.33 -19.06
CA PRO A 211 -9.38 -14.26 -18.25
C PRO A 211 -9.08 -14.91 -16.90
N ALA A 212 -9.22 -14.15 -15.82
CA ALA A 212 -9.33 -14.72 -14.51
C ALA A 212 -10.57 -15.63 -14.56
N ASN A 213 -10.37 -16.93 -14.72
CA ASN A 213 -11.45 -17.91 -14.67
C ASN A 213 -11.98 -17.89 -13.24
N SER A 214 -12.93 -17.00 -13.05
CA SER A 214 -13.71 -16.92 -11.85
C SER A 214 -14.34 -18.27 -11.58
N LEU A 215 -14.12 -18.78 -10.38
CA LEU A 215 -14.68 -20.06 -9.95
C LEU A 215 -16.10 -19.92 -9.42
N THR A 216 -16.59 -18.69 -9.32
CA THR A 216 -17.95 -18.40 -8.87
C THR A 216 -18.73 -17.79 -10.01
N THR A 217 -19.92 -18.33 -10.26
CA THR A 217 -20.84 -17.87 -11.32
C THR A 217 -21.34 -16.43 -11.10
N ASP A 218 -21.14 -15.87 -9.91
CA ASP A 218 -21.68 -14.58 -9.50
C ASP A 218 -20.65 -13.45 -9.54
N MET A 219 -19.42 -13.71 -9.97
CA MET A 219 -18.40 -12.67 -10.07
C MET A 219 -18.60 -11.82 -11.31
N LYS A 220 -18.49 -10.51 -11.13
CA LYS A 220 -18.38 -9.58 -12.26
C LYS A 220 -17.13 -9.89 -13.07
N PRO A 221 -17.17 -9.73 -14.39
CA PRO A 221 -15.97 -9.82 -15.22
C PRO A 221 -14.85 -8.95 -14.66
N PHE A 222 -13.62 -9.47 -14.69
CA PHE A 222 -12.45 -8.78 -14.13
C PHE A 222 -12.32 -7.34 -14.68
N GLU A 223 -12.63 -7.14 -15.96
CA GLU A 223 -12.61 -5.84 -16.62
C GLU A 223 -13.60 -4.84 -16.00
N ARG A 224 -14.70 -5.30 -15.41
CA ARG A 224 -15.72 -4.40 -14.83
C ARG A 224 -15.34 -3.86 -13.47
N PHE A 225 -14.67 -4.62 -12.65
CA PHE A 225 -14.28 -4.15 -11.32
C PHE A 225 -12.88 -3.49 -11.29
N MET A 226 -12.20 -3.47 -12.44
CA MET A 226 -10.86 -2.88 -12.63
C MET A 226 -10.87 -1.75 -13.67
N LEU A 227 -12.00 -1.02 -13.81
CA LEU A 227 -12.11 0.07 -14.77
C LEU A 227 -11.23 1.26 -14.40
N ARG A 228 -10.60 1.86 -15.43
CA ARG A 228 -9.68 3.00 -15.30
C ARG A 228 -10.24 4.25 -15.98
N ASP A 229 -11.54 4.49 -15.82
CA ASP A 229 -12.36 5.39 -16.63
C ASP A 229 -12.59 6.78 -16.02
N SER A 230 -11.69 7.24 -15.12
CA SER A 230 -11.79 8.59 -14.59
C SER A 230 -10.60 9.47 -15.00
N ALA A 231 -10.86 10.79 -15.16
CA ALA A 231 -9.82 11.77 -15.47
C ALA A 231 -8.73 11.83 -14.40
N ALA A 232 -9.11 11.73 -13.12
CA ALA A 232 -8.16 11.72 -12.01
C ALA A 232 -7.24 10.50 -12.08
N PHE A 233 -7.80 9.32 -12.37
CA PHE A 233 -6.98 8.12 -12.49
C PHE A 233 -6.08 8.16 -13.73
N ALA A 234 -6.61 8.58 -14.89
CA ALA A 234 -5.81 8.75 -16.11
C ALA A 234 -4.59 9.67 -15.90
N ASN A 235 -4.76 10.75 -15.12
CA ASN A 235 -3.67 11.65 -14.76
C ASN A 235 -2.59 10.96 -13.92
N SER A 236 -2.98 10.23 -12.87
CA SER A 236 -2.02 9.54 -12.01
C SER A 236 -1.31 8.40 -12.73
N GLU A 237 -2.01 7.64 -13.59
CA GLU A 237 -1.38 6.62 -14.44
C GLU A 237 -0.39 7.21 -15.44
N ALA A 238 -0.77 8.30 -16.12
CA ALA A 238 0.11 8.99 -17.05
C ALA A 238 1.38 9.51 -16.36
N PHE A 239 1.23 10.01 -15.13
CA PHE A 239 2.36 10.43 -14.32
C PHE A 239 3.24 9.24 -13.92
N ALA A 240 2.65 8.18 -13.38
CA ALA A 240 3.39 6.97 -12.99
C ALA A 240 4.15 6.38 -14.19
N ALA A 241 3.50 6.21 -15.34
CA ALA A 241 4.14 5.71 -16.57
C ALA A 241 5.30 6.60 -17.06
N ALA A 242 5.22 7.91 -16.78
CA ALA A 242 6.26 8.85 -17.15
C ALA A 242 7.50 8.79 -16.25
N VAL A 243 7.37 8.42 -14.97
CA VAL A 243 8.44 8.53 -13.97
C VAL A 243 8.94 7.19 -13.45
N VAL A 244 8.16 6.12 -13.63
CA VAL A 244 8.48 4.78 -13.15
C VAL A 244 8.63 3.82 -14.32
N LYS A 245 9.65 2.95 -14.25
CA LYS A 245 9.80 1.80 -15.16
C LYS A 245 9.45 0.54 -14.36
N THR A 246 8.31 -0.04 -14.67
CA THR A 246 7.89 -1.31 -14.07
C THR A 246 8.54 -2.48 -14.80
N ASP A 247 9.12 -3.41 -14.03
CA ASP A 247 9.51 -4.73 -14.51
C ASP A 247 8.42 -5.73 -14.10
N PRO A 248 7.65 -6.28 -15.05
CA PRO A 248 6.57 -7.22 -14.73
C PRO A 248 7.07 -8.49 -14.03
N ASP A 249 8.25 -9.00 -14.40
CA ASP A 249 8.82 -10.20 -13.80
C ASP A 249 9.24 -9.97 -12.35
N ALA A 250 9.78 -8.79 -12.06
CA ALA A 250 10.15 -8.42 -10.70
C ALA A 250 8.91 -8.24 -9.82
N THR A 251 7.87 -7.59 -10.31
CA THR A 251 6.62 -7.37 -9.56
C THR A 251 5.83 -8.67 -9.36
N ALA A 252 5.91 -9.62 -10.31
CA ALA A 252 5.23 -10.92 -10.22
C ALA A 252 5.72 -11.80 -9.06
N ARG A 253 6.94 -11.59 -8.57
CA ARG A 253 7.58 -12.46 -7.57
C ARG A 253 6.81 -12.62 -6.27
N VAL A 254 6.04 -11.61 -5.86
CA VAL A 254 5.25 -11.62 -4.63
C VAL A 254 3.86 -12.24 -4.82
N LEU A 255 3.37 -12.35 -6.06
CA LEU A 255 1.97 -12.68 -6.33
C LEU A 255 1.57 -14.06 -5.81
N PHE A 256 2.42 -15.09 -5.98
CA PHE A 256 2.07 -16.42 -5.52
C PHE A 256 1.87 -16.44 -4.00
N ASP A 257 2.80 -15.84 -3.27
CA ASP A 257 2.69 -15.71 -1.80
C ASP A 257 1.44 -14.89 -1.42
N HIS A 258 1.21 -13.75 -2.09
CA HIS A 258 0.05 -12.93 -1.84
C HIS A 258 -1.28 -13.67 -2.06
N VAL A 259 -1.40 -14.41 -3.16
CA VAL A 259 -2.63 -15.13 -3.53
C VAL A 259 -2.97 -16.25 -2.53
N THR A 260 -1.95 -16.91 -1.95
CA THR A 260 -2.14 -18.10 -1.11
C THR A 260 -2.34 -17.81 0.38
N ASN A 261 -2.21 -16.57 0.81
CA ASN A 261 -2.42 -16.22 2.22
C ASN A 261 -3.92 -16.15 2.57
N ASP A 262 -4.25 -16.63 3.76
CA ASP A 262 -5.56 -16.49 4.40
C ASP A 262 -5.42 -15.62 5.66
N TRP A 263 -6.01 -14.44 5.63
CA TRP A 263 -5.89 -13.44 6.71
C TRP A 263 -7.08 -13.43 7.67
N ARG A 264 -7.99 -14.42 7.59
CA ARG A 264 -9.21 -14.42 8.41
C ARG A 264 -8.91 -14.41 9.91
N ASP A 265 -7.89 -15.12 10.37
CA ASP A 265 -7.49 -15.17 11.76
C ASP A 265 -6.92 -13.83 12.25
N VAL A 266 -6.07 -13.18 11.45
CA VAL A 266 -5.51 -11.86 11.77
C VAL A 266 -6.62 -10.81 11.83
N VAL A 267 -7.50 -10.79 10.80
CA VAL A 267 -8.59 -9.83 10.70
C VAL A 267 -9.60 -9.99 11.84
N SER A 268 -9.90 -11.24 12.24
CA SER A 268 -10.90 -11.51 13.28
C SER A 268 -10.37 -11.33 14.71
N HIS A 269 -9.05 -11.53 14.94
CA HIS A 269 -8.56 -11.70 16.31
C HIS A 269 -7.40 -10.76 16.69
N LYS A 270 -6.71 -10.14 15.72
CA LYS A 270 -5.49 -9.37 16.01
C LYS A 270 -5.65 -7.86 15.79
N ILE A 271 -6.74 -7.42 15.19
CA ILE A 271 -6.99 -5.99 14.95
C ILE A 271 -7.80 -5.42 16.09
N ASP A 272 -7.17 -4.62 16.94
CA ASP A 272 -7.76 -3.99 18.13
C ASP A 272 -7.72 -2.45 18.07
N VAL A 273 -7.45 -1.89 16.89
CA VAL A 273 -7.45 -0.45 16.61
C VAL A 273 -8.67 -0.06 15.77
N PRO A 274 -9.11 1.22 15.77
CA PRO A 274 -10.19 1.66 14.89
C PRO A 274 -9.85 1.44 13.42
N VAL A 275 -10.81 0.87 12.66
CA VAL A 275 -10.64 0.53 11.24
C VAL A 275 -11.69 1.21 10.36
N ALA A 276 -11.26 1.75 9.22
CA ALA A 276 -12.10 2.06 8.09
C ALA A 276 -11.85 1.06 6.95
N ILE A 277 -12.92 0.57 6.34
CA ILE A 277 -12.85 -0.31 5.18
C ILE A 277 -13.55 0.40 4.02
N PHE A 278 -12.87 0.49 2.88
CA PHE A 278 -13.41 1.09 1.66
C PHE A 278 -13.54 0.03 0.59
N SER A 279 -14.69 -0.04 -0.04
CA SER A 279 -14.97 -0.94 -1.17
C SER A 279 -16.10 -0.37 -2.02
N GLY A 280 -16.42 -1.00 -3.13
CA GLY A 280 -17.45 -0.51 -4.03
C GLY A 280 -18.41 -1.58 -4.50
N GLU A 281 -19.60 -1.14 -4.92
CA GLU A 281 -20.67 -2.02 -5.45
C GLU A 281 -20.25 -2.76 -6.72
N GLU A 282 -19.29 -2.18 -7.47
CA GLU A 282 -18.74 -2.80 -8.68
C GLU A 282 -17.54 -3.72 -8.38
N SER A 283 -17.03 -3.75 -7.14
CA SER A 283 -15.97 -4.65 -6.74
C SER A 283 -16.49 -6.05 -6.36
N ASN A 284 -15.77 -7.07 -6.78
CA ASN A 284 -15.99 -8.46 -6.34
C ASN A 284 -15.58 -8.68 -4.88
N ASN A 285 -14.82 -7.76 -4.30
CA ASN A 285 -14.31 -7.87 -2.93
C ASN A 285 -15.33 -7.40 -1.87
N LEU A 286 -16.40 -6.67 -2.27
CA LEU A 286 -17.36 -6.09 -1.32
C LEU A 286 -17.95 -7.10 -0.31
N PRO A 287 -18.28 -8.35 -0.68
CA PRO A 287 -18.76 -9.33 0.30
C PRO A 287 -17.76 -9.59 1.43
N SER A 288 -16.48 -9.80 1.11
CA SER A 288 -15.44 -10.02 2.11
C SER A 288 -15.15 -8.76 2.95
N GLN A 289 -15.31 -7.58 2.35
CA GLN A 289 -15.18 -6.31 3.08
C GLN A 289 -16.33 -6.12 4.09
N ARG A 290 -17.53 -6.57 3.76
CA ARG A 290 -18.68 -6.61 4.70
C ARG A 290 -18.43 -7.59 5.85
N TRP A 291 -17.85 -8.76 5.54
CA TRP A 291 -17.47 -9.72 6.55
C TRP A 291 -16.39 -9.14 7.48
N ALA A 292 -15.33 -8.57 6.93
CA ALA A 292 -14.27 -7.93 7.73
C ALA A 292 -14.85 -6.84 8.65
N ALA A 293 -15.76 -5.99 8.13
CA ALA A 293 -16.43 -4.98 8.94
C ALA A 293 -17.31 -5.57 10.06
N SER A 294 -17.80 -6.79 9.90
CA SER A 294 -18.63 -7.46 10.90
C SER A 294 -17.82 -8.11 12.02
N VAL A 295 -16.55 -8.48 11.76
CA VAL A 295 -15.70 -9.20 12.74
C VAL A 295 -14.69 -8.29 13.43
N ILE A 296 -14.29 -7.18 12.80
CA ILE A 296 -13.40 -6.20 13.45
C ILE A 296 -14.21 -5.27 14.35
N PRO A 297 -13.94 -5.21 15.67
CA PRO A 297 -14.71 -4.39 16.58
C PRO A 297 -14.71 -2.89 16.20
N GLY A 298 -15.90 -2.33 15.98
CA GLY A 298 -16.06 -0.91 15.66
C GLY A 298 -15.61 -0.47 14.28
N ALA A 299 -15.32 -1.42 13.37
CA ALA A 299 -14.95 -1.09 12.00
C ALA A 299 -16.09 -0.36 11.26
N ARG A 300 -15.71 0.52 10.35
CA ARG A 300 -16.65 1.29 9.52
C ARG A 300 -16.44 0.93 8.06
N LEU A 301 -17.50 0.48 7.41
CA LEU A 301 -17.51 0.21 5.98
C LEU A 301 -18.03 1.44 5.21
N TYR A 302 -17.25 1.87 4.24
CA TYR A 302 -17.60 2.87 3.22
C TYR A 302 -17.78 2.13 1.89
N ALA A 303 -19.00 1.77 1.58
CA ALA A 303 -19.36 1.11 0.32
C ALA A 303 -19.77 2.17 -0.71
N TYR A 304 -18.93 2.36 -1.73
CA TYR A 304 -19.19 3.32 -2.80
C TYR A 304 -20.12 2.73 -3.85
N THR A 305 -21.07 3.53 -4.30
CA THR A 305 -21.96 3.15 -5.40
C THR A 305 -21.23 3.19 -6.75
N ALA A 306 -21.83 2.60 -7.78
CA ALA A 306 -21.33 2.71 -9.15
C ALA A 306 -21.20 4.18 -9.60
N ALA A 307 -22.16 5.03 -9.23
CA ALA A 307 -22.13 6.47 -9.54
C ALA A 307 -20.98 7.21 -8.82
N GLU A 308 -20.51 6.70 -7.70
CA GLU A 308 -19.35 7.19 -6.95
C GLU A 308 -18.05 6.53 -7.41
N GLN A 309 -18.10 5.77 -8.50
CA GLN A 309 -16.99 5.01 -9.06
C GLN A 309 -16.45 3.92 -8.11
N GLY A 310 -17.37 3.23 -7.45
CA GLY A 310 -17.11 2.21 -6.44
C GLY A 310 -16.66 0.88 -7.02
N ASP A 311 -15.42 0.78 -7.47
CA ASP A 311 -14.74 -0.44 -7.88
C ASP A 311 -13.39 -0.61 -7.14
N HIS A 312 -12.52 -1.48 -7.64
CA HIS A 312 -11.21 -1.73 -7.03
C HIS A 312 -10.30 -0.48 -6.96
N PHE A 313 -10.48 0.46 -7.90
CA PHE A 313 -9.68 1.68 -8.00
C PHE A 313 -10.35 2.93 -7.43
N LEU A 314 -11.41 2.77 -6.63
CA LEU A 314 -12.24 3.85 -6.11
C LEU A 314 -11.45 5.07 -5.57
N MET A 315 -10.33 4.82 -4.87
CA MET A 315 -9.51 5.88 -4.27
C MET A 315 -8.74 6.71 -5.32
N PHE A 316 -8.40 6.12 -6.45
CA PHE A 316 -7.73 6.80 -7.55
C PHE A 316 -8.72 7.45 -8.51
N LYS A 317 -9.88 6.83 -8.69
CA LYS A 317 -10.94 7.30 -9.59
C LYS A 317 -11.71 8.47 -8.99
N ASN A 318 -11.96 8.43 -7.68
CA ASN A 318 -12.68 9.49 -6.94
C ASN A 318 -11.86 9.94 -5.72
N PRO A 319 -10.66 10.53 -5.93
CA PRO A 319 -9.76 10.87 -4.83
C PRO A 319 -10.35 11.91 -3.88
N VAL A 320 -11.19 12.82 -4.37
CA VAL A 320 -11.81 13.88 -3.55
C VAL A 320 -12.78 13.27 -2.52
N LYS A 321 -13.65 12.36 -2.96
CA LYS A 321 -14.56 11.68 -2.04
C LYS A 321 -13.79 10.78 -1.09
N PHE A 322 -12.85 9.98 -1.60
CA PHE A 322 -12.05 9.07 -0.78
C PHE A 322 -11.31 9.83 0.34
N THR A 323 -10.61 10.90 0.00
CA THR A 323 -9.85 11.67 0.99
C THR A 323 -10.76 12.40 1.98
N THR A 324 -11.95 12.83 1.56
CA THR A 324 -12.96 13.42 2.46
C THR A 324 -13.45 12.40 3.49
N ASP A 325 -13.84 11.21 3.05
CA ASP A 325 -14.33 10.14 3.93
C ASP A 325 -13.23 9.61 4.85
N LEU A 326 -12.00 9.43 4.31
CA LEU A 326 -10.87 9.01 5.11
C LEU A 326 -10.53 10.04 6.19
N ARG A 327 -10.51 11.32 5.87
CA ARG A 327 -10.31 12.39 6.87
C ARG A 327 -11.39 12.38 7.93
N ALA A 328 -12.66 12.29 7.54
CA ALA A 328 -13.78 12.21 8.49
C ALA A 328 -13.66 11.02 9.45
N PHE A 329 -13.05 9.91 9.01
CA PHE A 329 -12.71 8.79 9.89
C PHE A 329 -11.50 9.10 10.79
N LEU A 330 -10.42 9.63 10.23
CA LEU A 330 -9.17 9.87 10.94
C LEU A 330 -9.29 10.95 12.03
N GLU A 331 -10.18 11.92 11.89
CA GLU A 331 -10.39 13.03 12.80
C GLU A 331 -11.33 12.72 13.99
N ARG A 332 -12.08 11.64 13.93
CA ARG A 332 -12.90 11.14 15.06
C ARG A 332 -12.05 10.42 16.09
#